data_bb0bccb396f30ceac1ed51b398db950c
#
_entry.id   bb0bccb396f30ceac1ed51b398db950c
#
_cell.length_a   1.000
_cell.length_b   1.000
_cell.length_c   1.000
_cell.angle_alpha   90.00
_cell.angle_beta   90.00
_cell.angle_gamma   90.00
#
_symmetry.space_group_name_H-M   'P 1'
#
loop_
_entity.id
_entity.type
_entity.pdbx_description
1 polymer ?
#
loop_
_entity_poly.entity_id
_entity_poly.type
_entity_poly.pdbx_seq_one_letter_code
_entity_poly.pdbx_strand_id
1 'polypeptide(L)'
;MIKSIIKRDGRQVLFDESKIAKAVLKAMIATGDDNAAEAAHVANLVTTKLEQICGDDAPQIEQVQDLAEKALMETGHEEAAKHYILYRANRTRIREANTSLMRTIDEITNVDARLSDMKRDNANIDGNTAMGSMLQIGTAGAKAYNSAYLLTPEQARAHAEGDIHIHDFDFYSLTTTCTQIDILRLFHDGFSTGHGFLREPNGIASYAALAAIAIQSNQNDQHGGQSIPNFDYGMAEGVAKTFAKLYARKLHEAI
;
A
#
# COMPACT_ATOMS: atom_id res chain seq x y z
N MET A 1 -38.81 -18.70 -14.01
CA MET A 1 -37.35 -18.86 -14.33
C MET A 1 -36.70 -17.49 -14.41
N ILE A 2 -35.71 -17.21 -13.58
CA ILE A 2 -35.04 -15.91 -13.53
C ILE A 2 -34.23 -15.68 -14.82
N LYS A 3 -34.56 -14.61 -15.53
CA LYS A 3 -33.92 -14.26 -16.79
C LYS A 3 -32.76 -13.28 -16.62
N SER A 4 -32.79 -12.45 -15.58
CA SER A 4 -31.83 -11.36 -15.37
C SER A 4 -31.68 -11.05 -13.90
N ILE A 5 -30.59 -10.35 -13.56
CA ILE A 5 -30.30 -9.83 -12.23
C ILE A 5 -29.96 -8.35 -12.31
N ILE A 6 -30.23 -7.61 -11.24
CA ILE A 6 -29.85 -6.22 -11.08
C ILE A 6 -28.52 -6.16 -10.32
N LYS A 7 -27.53 -5.55 -10.95
CA LYS A 7 -26.23 -5.31 -10.33
C LYS A 7 -26.28 -4.09 -9.39
N ARG A 8 -25.23 -3.92 -8.55
CA ARG A 8 -25.12 -2.81 -7.59
C ARG A 8 -25.18 -1.42 -8.22
N ASP A 9 -24.74 -1.30 -9.47
CA ASP A 9 -24.78 -0.08 -10.26
C ASP A 9 -26.12 0.16 -10.97
N GLY A 10 -27.14 -0.64 -10.63
CA GLY A 10 -28.49 -0.57 -11.22
C GLY A 10 -28.63 -1.24 -12.59
N ARG A 11 -27.53 -1.68 -13.23
CA ARG A 11 -27.62 -2.35 -14.55
C ARG A 11 -28.25 -3.72 -14.42
N GLN A 12 -29.17 -4.01 -15.32
CA GLN A 12 -29.77 -5.33 -15.47
C GLN A 12 -28.94 -6.15 -16.46
N VAL A 13 -28.55 -7.38 -16.06
CA VAL A 13 -27.75 -8.30 -16.89
C VAL A 13 -28.40 -9.68 -16.86
N LEU A 14 -28.09 -10.51 -17.88
CA LEU A 14 -28.59 -11.88 -17.94
C LEU A 14 -28.16 -12.67 -16.69
N PHE A 15 -29.09 -13.46 -16.17
CA PHE A 15 -28.81 -14.38 -15.08
C PHE A 15 -27.93 -15.52 -15.57
N ASP A 16 -26.94 -15.91 -14.78
CA ASP A 16 -25.99 -16.95 -15.10
C ASP A 16 -25.65 -17.73 -13.82
N GLU A 17 -26.29 -18.86 -13.64
CA GLU A 17 -26.11 -19.75 -12.48
C GLU A 17 -24.65 -20.22 -12.34
N SER A 18 -23.93 -20.38 -13.46
CA SER A 18 -22.54 -20.83 -13.42
C SER A 18 -21.62 -19.87 -12.63
N LYS A 19 -21.98 -18.60 -12.51
CA LYS A 19 -21.25 -17.61 -11.70
C LYS A 19 -21.43 -17.85 -10.23
N ILE A 20 -22.62 -18.32 -9.81
CA ILE A 20 -22.88 -18.71 -8.42
C ILE A 20 -22.06 -19.96 -8.11
N ALA A 21 -22.15 -21.00 -8.96
CA ALA A 21 -21.37 -22.23 -8.78
C ALA A 21 -19.86 -21.96 -8.68
N LYS A 22 -19.31 -21.10 -9.54
CA LYS A 22 -17.90 -20.72 -9.49
C LYS A 22 -17.53 -19.97 -8.20
N ALA A 23 -18.40 -19.12 -7.68
CA ALA A 23 -18.14 -18.37 -6.46
C ALA A 23 -18.20 -19.29 -5.24
N VAL A 24 -19.17 -20.21 -5.19
CA VAL A 24 -19.31 -21.25 -4.17
C VAL A 24 -18.10 -22.18 -4.18
N LEU A 25 -17.71 -22.69 -5.36
CA LEU A 25 -16.55 -23.58 -5.51
C LEU A 25 -15.26 -22.92 -4.97
N LYS A 26 -15.03 -21.65 -5.24
CA LYS A 26 -13.88 -20.93 -4.71
C LYS A 26 -13.87 -20.87 -3.18
N ALA A 27 -15.03 -20.73 -2.56
CA ALA A 27 -15.14 -20.74 -1.11
C ALA A 27 -14.90 -22.15 -0.53
N MET A 28 -15.38 -23.20 -1.21
CA MET A 28 -15.15 -24.59 -0.84
C MET A 28 -13.68 -24.99 -0.99
N ILE A 29 -13.02 -24.62 -2.08
CA ILE A 29 -11.58 -24.85 -2.29
C ILE A 29 -10.74 -24.21 -1.17
N ALA A 30 -11.12 -23.02 -0.69
CA ALA A 30 -10.43 -22.35 0.40
C ALA A 30 -10.46 -23.13 1.73
N THR A 31 -11.39 -24.09 1.86
CA THR A 31 -11.50 -25.01 3.01
C THR A 31 -11.02 -26.43 2.70
N GLY A 32 -10.41 -26.62 1.53
CA GLY A 32 -9.85 -27.91 1.10
C GLY A 32 -10.84 -28.84 0.39
N ASP A 33 -12.03 -28.37 0.05
CA ASP A 33 -13.06 -29.13 -0.66
C ASP A 33 -13.17 -28.67 -2.13
N ASP A 34 -12.65 -29.46 -3.07
CA ASP A 34 -12.69 -29.19 -4.53
C ASP A 34 -13.81 -30.03 -5.19
N ASN A 35 -15.04 -29.95 -4.67
CA ASN A 35 -16.18 -30.65 -5.21
C ASN A 35 -17.06 -29.76 -6.10
N ALA A 36 -16.75 -29.72 -7.41
CA ALA A 36 -17.49 -28.92 -8.37
C ALA A 36 -18.97 -29.36 -8.53
N ALA A 37 -19.28 -30.64 -8.31
CA ALA A 37 -20.65 -31.13 -8.39
C ALA A 37 -21.49 -30.60 -7.24
N GLU A 38 -20.93 -30.56 -6.04
CA GLU A 38 -21.58 -30.01 -4.86
C GLU A 38 -21.76 -28.48 -5.00
N ALA A 39 -20.76 -27.78 -5.49
CA ALA A 39 -20.88 -26.34 -5.78
C ALA A 39 -22.00 -26.04 -6.79
N ALA A 40 -22.19 -26.89 -7.80
CA ALA A 40 -23.31 -26.79 -8.73
C ALA A 40 -24.64 -27.09 -8.07
N HIS A 41 -24.71 -28.08 -7.15
CA HIS A 41 -25.88 -28.36 -6.36
C HIS A 41 -26.31 -27.18 -5.50
N VAL A 42 -25.39 -26.56 -4.78
CA VAL A 42 -25.63 -25.34 -3.99
C VAL A 42 -26.11 -24.19 -4.89
N ALA A 43 -25.52 -23.99 -6.06
CA ALA A 43 -25.99 -22.97 -7.00
C ALA A 43 -27.43 -23.19 -7.48
N ASN A 44 -27.78 -24.43 -7.76
CA ASN A 44 -29.16 -24.79 -8.13
C ASN A 44 -30.17 -24.54 -7.00
N LEU A 45 -29.80 -24.85 -5.74
CA LEU A 45 -30.63 -24.52 -4.57
C LEU A 45 -30.84 -23.00 -4.47
N VAL A 46 -29.82 -22.20 -4.69
CA VAL A 46 -29.91 -20.72 -4.72
C VAL A 46 -30.89 -20.28 -5.80
N THR A 47 -30.74 -20.80 -7.01
CA THR A 47 -31.59 -20.46 -8.16
C THR A 47 -33.06 -20.81 -7.86
N THR A 48 -33.32 -22.00 -7.33
CA THR A 48 -34.67 -22.44 -6.94
C THR A 48 -35.30 -21.53 -5.89
N LYS A 49 -34.54 -21.14 -4.86
CA LYS A 49 -35.01 -20.21 -3.83
C LYS A 49 -35.27 -18.81 -4.39
N LEU A 50 -34.44 -18.34 -5.29
CA LEU A 50 -34.64 -17.06 -5.96
C LEU A 50 -35.93 -17.05 -6.79
N GLU A 51 -36.24 -18.13 -7.51
CA GLU A 51 -37.46 -18.27 -8.27
C GLU A 51 -38.72 -18.26 -7.36
N GLN A 52 -38.63 -18.88 -6.19
CA GLN A 52 -39.71 -18.87 -5.21
C GLN A 52 -39.95 -17.48 -4.60
N ILE A 53 -38.89 -16.71 -4.37
CA ILE A 53 -38.96 -15.39 -3.71
C ILE A 53 -39.33 -14.29 -4.71
N CYS A 54 -38.72 -14.29 -5.87
CA CYS A 54 -38.81 -13.18 -6.83
C CYS A 54 -39.81 -13.43 -7.96
N GLY A 55 -40.24 -14.70 -8.18
CA GLY A 55 -41.10 -15.04 -9.31
C GLY A 55 -40.43 -14.69 -10.65
N ASP A 56 -41.03 -13.78 -11.40
CA ASP A 56 -40.49 -13.28 -12.68
C ASP A 56 -39.69 -11.99 -12.54
N ASP A 57 -39.63 -11.41 -11.34
CA ASP A 57 -38.87 -10.18 -11.10
C ASP A 57 -37.35 -10.46 -11.06
N ALA A 58 -36.56 -9.49 -11.53
CA ALA A 58 -35.10 -9.58 -11.50
C ALA A 58 -34.57 -9.37 -10.07
N PRO A 59 -33.93 -10.38 -9.42
CA PRO A 59 -33.39 -10.23 -8.10
C PRO A 59 -32.17 -9.27 -8.11
N GLN A 60 -31.94 -8.64 -6.97
CA GLN A 60 -30.72 -7.89 -6.73
C GLN A 60 -29.55 -8.83 -6.45
N ILE A 61 -28.34 -8.46 -6.87
CA ILE A 61 -27.14 -9.26 -6.65
C ILE A 61 -26.90 -9.58 -5.17
N GLU A 62 -27.31 -8.70 -4.25
CA GLU A 62 -27.19 -8.92 -2.81
C GLU A 62 -28.07 -10.08 -2.35
N GLN A 63 -29.31 -10.18 -2.86
CA GLN A 63 -30.21 -11.28 -2.55
C GLN A 63 -29.64 -12.63 -3.01
N VAL A 64 -29.01 -12.64 -4.19
CA VAL A 64 -28.32 -13.84 -4.70
C VAL A 64 -27.19 -14.27 -3.75
N GLN A 65 -26.40 -13.31 -3.27
CA GLN A 65 -25.28 -13.58 -2.36
C GLN A 65 -25.75 -14.04 -0.98
N ASP A 66 -26.80 -13.42 -0.43
CA ASP A 66 -27.39 -13.81 0.86
C ASP A 66 -27.95 -15.24 0.81
N LEU A 67 -28.56 -15.62 -0.32
CA LEU A 67 -29.05 -16.99 -0.51
C LEU A 67 -27.91 -17.99 -0.71
N ALA A 68 -26.79 -17.59 -1.34
CA ALA A 68 -25.61 -18.45 -1.47
C ALA A 68 -24.97 -18.75 -0.10
N GLU A 69 -24.88 -17.75 0.77
CA GLU A 69 -24.42 -17.92 2.16
C GLU A 69 -25.32 -18.90 2.93
N LYS A 70 -26.63 -18.71 2.85
CA LYS A 70 -27.61 -19.59 3.50
C LYS A 70 -27.59 -21.02 2.95
N ALA A 71 -27.48 -21.17 1.63
CA ALA A 71 -27.42 -22.47 0.99
C ALA A 71 -26.18 -23.27 1.39
N LEU A 72 -25.00 -22.60 1.48
CA LEU A 72 -23.78 -23.22 1.99
C LEU A 72 -23.94 -23.72 3.43
N MET A 73 -24.59 -22.95 4.31
CA MET A 73 -24.85 -23.36 5.69
C MET A 73 -25.82 -24.54 5.74
N GLU A 74 -26.91 -24.50 4.98
CA GLU A 74 -27.96 -25.55 4.95
C GLU A 74 -27.43 -26.88 4.38
N THR A 75 -26.43 -26.83 3.51
CA THR A 75 -25.80 -28.04 2.94
C THR A 75 -24.61 -28.54 3.79
N GLY A 76 -24.38 -27.96 4.98
CA GLY A 76 -23.32 -28.39 5.90
C GLY A 76 -21.93 -27.89 5.59
N HIS A 77 -21.80 -26.91 4.68
CA HIS A 77 -20.51 -26.29 4.33
C HIS A 77 -20.26 -24.99 5.12
N GLU A 78 -20.35 -25.06 6.45
CA GLU A 78 -20.29 -23.88 7.33
C GLU A 78 -18.97 -23.11 7.20
N GLU A 79 -17.83 -23.80 7.11
CA GLU A 79 -16.52 -23.14 6.94
C GLU A 79 -16.42 -22.47 5.55
N ALA A 80 -16.95 -23.09 4.50
CA ALA A 80 -17.01 -22.46 3.18
C ALA A 80 -17.96 -21.24 3.19
N ALA A 81 -19.07 -21.29 3.90
CA ALA A 81 -19.96 -20.15 4.09
C ALA A 81 -19.24 -18.99 4.78
N LYS A 82 -18.46 -19.27 5.83
CA LYS A 82 -17.65 -18.27 6.52
C LYS A 82 -16.60 -17.62 5.59
N HIS A 83 -15.90 -18.42 4.79
CA HIS A 83 -14.98 -17.91 3.79
C HIS A 83 -15.67 -17.06 2.73
N TYR A 84 -16.86 -17.45 2.30
CA TYR A 84 -17.67 -16.69 1.35
C TYR A 84 -18.07 -15.32 1.91
N ILE A 85 -18.57 -15.27 3.15
CA ILE A 85 -18.95 -14.05 3.87
C ILE A 85 -17.74 -13.11 4.02
N LEU A 86 -16.61 -13.64 4.49
CA LEU A 86 -15.39 -12.85 4.67
C LEU A 86 -14.86 -12.30 3.33
N TYR A 87 -14.87 -13.09 2.27
CA TYR A 87 -14.51 -12.64 0.94
C TYR A 87 -15.44 -11.53 0.44
N ARG A 88 -16.75 -11.68 0.61
CA ARG A 88 -17.75 -10.67 0.25
C ARG A 88 -17.54 -9.36 1.02
N ALA A 89 -17.34 -9.43 2.33
CA ALA A 89 -17.06 -8.28 3.18
C ALA A 89 -15.77 -7.55 2.74
N ASN A 90 -14.69 -8.28 2.48
CA ASN A 90 -13.44 -7.71 1.99
C ASN A 90 -13.60 -7.02 0.61
N ARG A 91 -14.34 -7.64 -0.32
CA ARG A 91 -14.63 -7.03 -1.63
C ARG A 91 -15.48 -5.77 -1.51
N THR A 92 -16.37 -5.70 -0.55
CA THR A 92 -17.17 -4.49 -0.26
C THR A 92 -16.28 -3.39 0.29
N ARG A 93 -15.43 -3.70 1.27
CA ARG A 93 -14.45 -2.76 1.83
C ARG A 93 -13.53 -2.17 0.75
N ILE A 94 -13.00 -3.00 -0.16
CA ILE A 94 -12.14 -2.56 -1.26
C ILE A 94 -12.89 -1.60 -2.20
N ARG A 95 -14.15 -1.87 -2.52
CA ARG A 95 -14.97 -0.97 -3.37
C ARG A 95 -15.24 0.37 -2.70
N GLU A 96 -15.54 0.35 -1.40
CA GLU A 96 -15.76 1.57 -0.61
C GLU A 96 -14.48 2.42 -0.54
N ALA A 97 -13.34 1.78 -0.32
CA ALA A 97 -12.04 2.44 -0.34
C ALA A 97 -11.76 3.11 -1.69
N ASN A 98 -11.99 2.41 -2.80
CA ASN A 98 -11.83 2.97 -4.14
C ASN A 98 -12.76 4.17 -4.40
N THR A 99 -13.99 4.11 -3.92
CA THR A 99 -14.94 5.23 -4.06
C THR A 99 -14.50 6.43 -3.21
N SER A 100 -14.03 6.20 -1.99
CA SER A 100 -13.48 7.24 -1.13
C SER A 100 -12.22 7.85 -1.73
N LEU A 101 -11.30 7.02 -2.25
CA LEU A 101 -10.08 7.48 -2.92
C LEU A 101 -10.39 8.41 -4.10
N MET A 102 -11.38 8.07 -4.94
CA MET A 102 -11.74 8.93 -6.07
C MET A 102 -12.24 10.30 -5.63
N ARG A 103 -13.00 10.39 -4.54
CA ARG A 103 -13.43 11.67 -3.97
C ARG A 103 -12.23 12.47 -3.43
N THR A 104 -11.31 11.80 -2.73
CA THR A 104 -10.08 12.44 -2.24
C THR A 104 -9.24 12.98 -3.39
N ILE A 105 -9.10 12.23 -4.48
CA ILE A 105 -8.37 12.69 -5.67
C ILE A 105 -9.07 13.89 -6.32
N ASP A 106 -10.40 13.87 -6.42
CA ASP A 106 -11.18 15.00 -6.93
C ASP A 106 -10.98 16.26 -6.08
N GLU A 107 -11.04 16.12 -4.76
CA GLU A 107 -10.78 17.21 -3.80
C GLU A 107 -9.35 17.77 -3.94
N ILE A 108 -8.33 16.90 -3.96
CA ILE A 108 -6.93 17.32 -4.17
C ILE A 108 -6.77 18.03 -5.52
N THR A 109 -7.48 17.60 -6.54
CA THR A 109 -7.34 18.16 -7.89
C THR A 109 -8.04 19.51 -8.03
N ASN A 110 -9.25 19.64 -7.50
CA ASN A 110 -10.18 20.72 -7.86
C ASN A 110 -10.42 21.75 -6.74
N VAL A 111 -10.04 21.47 -5.49
CA VAL A 111 -10.25 22.38 -4.35
C VAL A 111 -8.95 23.11 -4.02
N ASP A 112 -9.05 24.42 -3.66
CA ASP A 112 -7.91 25.22 -3.18
C ASP A 112 -7.38 24.65 -1.84
N ALA A 113 -6.06 24.60 -1.67
CA ALA A 113 -5.42 24.05 -0.45
C ALA A 113 -5.85 24.76 0.84
N ARG A 114 -6.29 26.03 0.77
CA ARG A 114 -6.82 26.75 1.93
C ARG A 114 -8.18 26.24 2.40
N LEU A 115 -8.91 25.55 1.53
CA LEU A 115 -10.25 25.02 1.77
C LEU A 115 -10.27 23.49 1.90
N SER A 116 -9.13 22.81 1.74
CA SER A 116 -9.02 21.35 1.77
C SER A 116 -7.98 20.90 2.79
N ASP A 117 -8.42 20.15 3.79
CA ASP A 117 -7.51 19.51 4.76
C ASP A 117 -6.66 18.44 4.08
N MET A 118 -7.20 17.76 3.07
CA MET A 118 -6.49 16.75 2.29
C MET A 118 -5.29 17.33 1.52
N LYS A 119 -5.40 18.55 1.01
CA LYS A 119 -4.29 19.26 0.37
C LYS A 119 -3.24 19.77 1.34
N ARG A 120 -3.56 19.86 2.63
CA ARG A 120 -2.67 20.32 3.70
C ARG A 120 -2.16 19.20 4.59
N ASP A 121 -2.46 17.96 4.26
CA ASP A 121 -2.10 16.77 5.05
C ASP A 121 -0.58 16.69 5.31
N ASN A 122 0.23 17.14 4.35
CA ASN A 122 1.68 17.26 4.52
C ASN A 122 2.13 18.73 4.51
N ALA A 123 2.56 19.24 5.64
CA ALA A 123 3.01 20.62 5.81
C ALA A 123 4.26 20.99 5.00
N ASN A 124 5.03 20.01 4.53
CA ASN A 124 6.22 20.22 3.71
C ASN A 124 5.93 20.32 2.21
N ILE A 125 4.66 20.14 1.81
CA ILE A 125 4.24 20.14 0.42
C ILE A 125 3.23 21.27 0.18
N ASP A 126 3.50 22.12 -0.82
CA ASP A 126 2.49 23.07 -1.29
C ASP A 126 1.50 22.35 -2.22
N GLY A 127 0.33 22.02 -1.69
CA GLY A 127 -0.74 21.33 -2.40
C GLY A 127 -1.36 22.11 -3.58
N ASN A 128 -1.05 23.38 -3.75
CA ASN A 128 -1.48 24.19 -4.91
C ASN A 128 -0.51 24.11 -6.10
N THR A 129 0.65 23.48 -5.92
CA THR A 129 1.58 23.21 -7.03
C THR A 129 1.28 21.89 -7.71
N ALA A 130 1.59 21.76 -8.99
CA ALA A 130 1.40 20.52 -9.75
C ALA A 130 2.13 19.34 -9.10
N MET A 131 3.38 19.53 -8.67
CA MET A 131 4.17 18.50 -7.99
C MET A 131 3.58 18.18 -6.61
N GLY A 132 3.15 19.17 -5.85
CA GLY A 132 2.50 18.98 -4.56
C GLY A 132 1.19 18.20 -4.68
N SER A 133 0.34 18.55 -5.66
CA SER A 133 -0.88 17.78 -5.94
C SER A 133 -0.59 16.33 -6.34
N MET A 134 0.42 16.09 -7.17
CA MET A 134 0.83 14.71 -7.55
C MET A 134 1.32 13.90 -6.34
N LEU A 135 2.10 14.50 -5.45
CA LEU A 135 2.54 13.84 -4.21
C LEU A 135 1.35 13.54 -3.30
N GLN A 136 0.41 14.46 -3.13
CA GLN A 136 -0.80 14.23 -2.32
C GLN A 136 -1.69 13.13 -2.91
N ILE A 137 -1.86 13.06 -4.23
CA ILE A 137 -2.57 11.97 -4.90
C ILE A 137 -1.86 10.63 -4.66
N GLY A 138 -0.52 10.61 -4.77
CA GLY A 138 0.29 9.42 -4.48
C GLY A 138 0.12 8.94 -3.04
N THR A 139 0.20 9.85 -2.07
CA THR A 139 -0.04 9.60 -0.64
C THR A 139 -1.44 9.02 -0.40
N ALA A 140 -2.49 9.63 -0.96
CA ALA A 140 -3.85 9.15 -0.81
C ALA A 140 -4.04 7.75 -1.42
N GLY A 141 -3.43 7.50 -2.58
CA GLY A 141 -3.43 6.19 -3.25
C GLY A 141 -2.74 5.11 -2.42
N ALA A 142 -1.55 5.41 -1.89
CA ALA A 142 -0.79 4.48 -1.05
C ALA A 142 -1.54 4.16 0.27
N LYS A 143 -2.07 5.16 0.96
CA LYS A 143 -2.89 4.97 2.18
C LYS A 143 -4.11 4.09 1.91
N ALA A 144 -4.83 4.33 0.82
CA ALA A 144 -5.99 3.52 0.43
C ALA A 144 -5.61 2.06 0.11
N TYR A 145 -4.52 1.86 -0.61
CA TYR A 145 -3.99 0.53 -0.92
C TYR A 145 -3.58 -0.21 0.36
N ASN A 146 -2.76 0.40 1.20
CA ASN A 146 -2.28 -0.21 2.44
C ASN A 146 -3.44 -0.59 3.36
N SER A 147 -4.43 0.30 3.53
CA SER A 147 -5.62 0.01 4.32
C SER A 147 -6.47 -1.13 3.77
N ALA A 148 -6.63 -1.21 2.43
CA ALA A 148 -7.51 -2.19 1.80
C ALA A 148 -6.89 -3.58 1.63
N TYR A 149 -5.57 -3.67 1.46
CA TYR A 149 -4.90 -4.90 1.04
C TYR A 149 -3.86 -5.43 2.03
N LEU A 150 -3.23 -4.56 2.83
CA LEU A 150 -2.14 -4.97 3.72
C LEU A 150 -2.58 -5.09 5.19
N LEU A 151 -3.50 -4.24 5.65
CA LEU A 151 -4.02 -4.33 7.00
C LEU A 151 -5.16 -5.35 7.10
N THR A 152 -5.30 -5.97 8.27
CA THR A 152 -6.53 -6.71 8.59
C THR A 152 -7.71 -5.72 8.72
N PRO A 153 -8.97 -6.19 8.58
CA PRO A 153 -10.13 -5.33 8.77
C PRO A 153 -10.15 -4.62 10.14
N GLU A 154 -9.71 -5.31 11.20
CA GLU A 154 -9.64 -4.76 12.54
C GLU A 154 -8.58 -3.65 12.65
N GLN A 155 -7.38 -3.87 12.09
CA GLN A 155 -6.30 -2.87 12.08
C GLN A 155 -6.70 -1.64 11.25
N ALA A 156 -7.29 -1.86 10.07
CA ALA A 156 -7.75 -0.78 9.22
C ALA A 156 -8.83 0.07 9.89
N ARG A 157 -9.77 -0.57 10.62
CA ARG A 157 -10.79 0.12 11.39
C ARG A 157 -10.18 0.90 12.56
N ALA A 158 -9.33 0.25 13.37
CA ALA A 158 -8.69 0.89 14.53
C ALA A 158 -7.86 2.12 14.11
N HIS A 159 -7.17 2.04 12.95
CA HIS A 159 -6.45 3.19 12.40
C HIS A 159 -7.39 4.31 11.92
N ALA A 160 -8.49 3.95 11.25
CA ALA A 160 -9.47 4.93 10.74
C ALA A 160 -10.26 5.62 11.86
N GLU A 161 -10.54 4.91 12.96
CA GLU A 161 -11.25 5.41 14.14
C GLU A 161 -10.32 6.17 15.11
N GLY A 162 -8.99 6.09 14.91
CA GLY A 162 -7.99 6.75 15.73
C GLY A 162 -7.59 6.00 17.00
N ASP A 163 -8.00 4.74 17.16
CA ASP A 163 -7.59 3.88 18.27
C ASP A 163 -6.09 3.57 18.22
N ILE A 164 -5.54 3.48 17.01
CA ILE A 164 -4.10 3.38 16.74
C ILE A 164 -3.70 4.37 15.67
N HIS A 165 -2.44 4.80 15.70
CA HIS A 165 -1.84 5.60 14.62
C HIS A 165 -0.68 4.85 13.99
N ILE A 166 -0.75 4.61 12.67
CA ILE A 166 0.36 4.09 11.88
C ILE A 166 1.07 5.29 11.25
N HIS A 167 2.28 5.58 11.74
CA HIS A 167 3.09 6.70 11.26
C HIS A 167 3.55 6.47 9.82
N ASP A 168 3.59 7.52 9.00
CA ASP A 168 4.01 7.47 7.59
C ASP A 168 3.30 6.35 6.81
N PHE A 169 1.99 6.24 7.00
CA PHE A 169 1.19 5.13 6.49
C PHE A 169 1.19 5.02 4.95
N ASP A 170 1.43 6.10 4.25
CA ASP A 170 1.64 6.13 2.79
C ASP A 170 2.93 5.42 2.35
N PHE A 171 3.96 5.42 3.19
CA PHE A 171 5.23 4.72 2.93
C PHE A 171 5.28 3.29 3.49
N TYR A 172 4.24 2.81 4.17
CA TYR A 172 4.22 1.55 4.90
C TYR A 172 4.71 0.33 4.10
N SER A 173 4.41 0.27 2.81
CA SER A 173 4.83 -0.83 1.92
C SER A 173 6.01 -0.49 1.01
N LEU A 174 6.49 0.75 1.02
CA LEU A 174 7.48 1.22 0.05
C LEU A 174 8.89 1.20 0.60
N THR A 175 9.08 1.63 1.85
CA THR A 175 10.41 1.78 2.44
C THR A 175 10.34 1.84 3.97
N THR A 176 11.51 1.80 4.60
CA THR A 176 11.66 2.11 6.03
C THR A 176 11.64 3.62 6.25
N THR A 177 11.20 4.05 7.44
CA THR A 177 11.21 5.44 7.86
C THR A 177 12.36 5.70 8.82
N CYS A 178 13.02 6.85 8.69
CA CYS A 178 14.13 7.31 9.51
C CYS A 178 15.32 6.34 9.54
N THR A 179 16.46 6.79 9.04
CA THR A 179 17.66 5.97 8.93
C THR A 179 18.84 6.56 9.69
N GLN A 180 19.73 5.67 10.12
CA GLN A 180 21.05 6.04 10.62
C GLN A 180 22.10 5.57 9.64
N ILE A 181 22.98 6.48 9.23
CA ILE A 181 24.05 6.21 8.25
C ILE A 181 25.34 6.00 9.01
N ASP A 182 25.94 4.83 8.89
CA ASP A 182 27.30 4.55 9.39
C ASP A 182 28.34 5.03 8.38
N ILE A 183 28.72 6.29 8.51
CA ILE A 183 29.63 6.95 7.58
C ILE A 183 31.06 6.38 7.66
N LEU A 184 31.50 5.88 8.83
CA LEU A 184 32.81 5.25 8.99
C LEU A 184 32.92 4.00 8.12
N ARG A 185 31.90 3.15 8.18
CA ARG A 185 31.87 1.93 7.36
C ARG A 185 31.78 2.24 5.87
N LEU A 186 30.95 3.21 5.48
CA LEU A 186 30.84 3.63 4.08
C LEU A 186 32.16 4.16 3.52
N PHE A 187 32.91 4.91 4.31
CA PHE A 187 34.18 5.44 3.87
C PHE A 187 35.28 4.37 3.77
N HIS A 188 35.30 3.42 4.71
CA HIS A 188 36.29 2.35 4.72
C HIS A 188 36.05 1.34 3.59
N ASP A 189 34.82 0.83 3.46
CA ASP A 189 34.49 -0.25 2.51
C ASP A 189 34.22 0.29 1.09
N GLY A 190 33.93 1.59 0.97
CA GLY A 190 33.32 2.16 -0.22
C GLY A 190 31.86 1.77 -0.35
N PHE A 191 31.15 2.35 -1.30
CA PHE A 191 29.73 2.06 -1.54
C PHE A 191 29.31 2.34 -2.97
N SER A 192 28.15 1.82 -3.35
CA SER A 192 27.51 2.09 -4.65
C SER A 192 26.13 2.69 -4.44
N THR A 193 25.80 3.70 -5.25
CA THR A 193 24.47 4.31 -5.34
C THR A 193 23.68 3.82 -6.56
N GLY A 194 24.12 2.72 -7.18
CA GLY A 194 23.54 2.20 -8.42
C GLY A 194 24.15 2.79 -9.71
N HIS A 195 24.96 3.85 -9.59
CA HIS A 195 25.60 4.55 -10.72
C HIS A 195 27.12 4.37 -10.80
N GLY A 196 27.65 3.43 -10.04
CA GLY A 196 29.08 3.16 -9.96
C GLY A 196 29.54 2.97 -8.51
N PHE A 197 30.79 2.56 -8.34
CA PHE A 197 31.39 2.33 -7.03
C PHE A 197 32.22 3.53 -6.57
N LEU A 198 31.95 4.01 -5.37
CA LEU A 198 32.64 5.08 -4.69
C LEU A 198 33.66 4.48 -3.71
N ARG A 199 34.94 4.63 -4.01
CA ARG A 199 36.03 4.10 -3.19
C ARG A 199 36.31 4.96 -1.96
N GLU A 200 37.13 4.44 -1.05
CA GLU A 200 37.63 5.16 0.13
C GLU A 200 38.14 6.55 -0.21
N PRO A 201 37.68 7.59 0.51
CA PRO A 201 38.17 8.97 0.28
C PRO A 201 39.58 9.19 0.84
N ASN A 202 40.29 10.12 0.27
CA ASN A 202 41.72 10.34 0.59
C ASN A 202 42.06 11.72 1.13
N GLY A 203 41.08 12.57 1.42
CA GLY A 203 41.24 13.90 2.01
C GLY A 203 39.92 14.58 2.27
N ILE A 204 39.90 15.62 3.10
CA ILE A 204 38.67 16.22 3.65
C ILE A 204 37.66 16.62 2.58
N ALA A 205 38.08 17.12 1.45
CA ALA A 205 37.17 17.49 0.37
C ALA A 205 36.43 16.28 -0.20
N SER A 206 37.11 15.12 -0.38
CA SER A 206 36.47 13.89 -0.84
C SER A 206 35.63 13.25 0.27
N TYR A 207 35.99 13.35 1.54
CA TYR A 207 35.16 12.93 2.66
C TYR A 207 33.83 13.70 2.70
N ALA A 208 33.89 15.03 2.59
CA ALA A 208 32.71 15.87 2.55
C ALA A 208 31.79 15.56 1.34
N ALA A 209 32.41 15.40 0.16
CA ALA A 209 31.66 15.05 -1.06
C ALA A 209 30.95 13.70 -0.94
N LEU A 210 31.65 12.67 -0.43
CA LEU A 210 31.03 11.34 -0.23
C LEU A 210 29.97 11.34 0.86
N ALA A 211 30.13 12.11 1.93
CA ALA A 211 29.07 12.31 2.93
C ALA A 211 27.82 12.91 2.29
N ALA A 212 27.96 13.96 1.49
CA ALA A 212 26.84 14.57 0.78
C ALA A 212 26.16 13.59 -0.20
N ILE A 213 26.93 12.80 -0.94
CA ILE A 213 26.40 11.78 -1.85
C ILE A 213 25.64 10.71 -1.08
N ALA A 214 26.17 10.22 0.05
CA ALA A 214 25.51 9.22 0.88
C ALA A 214 24.14 9.73 1.38
N ILE A 215 24.09 10.96 1.91
CA ILE A 215 22.86 11.59 2.38
C ILE A 215 21.86 11.76 1.23
N GLN A 216 22.30 12.30 0.10
CA GLN A 216 21.43 12.58 -1.04
C GLN A 216 20.91 11.30 -1.70
N SER A 217 21.75 10.27 -1.82
CA SER A 217 21.32 8.97 -2.34
C SER A 217 20.29 8.32 -1.42
N ASN A 218 20.55 8.29 -0.11
CA ASN A 218 19.64 7.71 0.86
C ASN A 218 18.29 8.46 0.93
N GLN A 219 18.27 9.75 0.61
CA GLN A 219 17.03 10.54 0.56
C GLN A 219 15.99 9.99 -0.44
N ASN A 220 16.46 9.35 -1.52
CA ASN A 220 15.56 8.75 -2.52
C ASN A 220 15.05 7.35 -2.13
N ASP A 221 15.75 6.68 -1.22
CA ASP A 221 15.50 5.28 -0.87
C ASP A 221 14.75 5.12 0.47
N GLN A 222 14.57 6.20 1.21
CA GLN A 222 13.90 6.19 2.50
C GLN A 222 12.99 7.41 2.70
N HIS A 223 12.10 7.36 3.70
CA HIS A 223 11.28 8.50 4.12
C HIS A 223 11.61 8.91 5.55
N GLY A 224 11.54 10.23 5.82
CA GLY A 224 11.78 10.80 7.16
C GLY A 224 13.21 11.24 7.41
N GLY A 225 13.59 11.33 8.67
CA GLY A 225 14.87 11.87 9.11
C GLY A 225 16.05 10.96 8.79
N GLN A 226 17.18 11.60 8.51
CA GLN A 226 18.47 10.93 8.39
C GLN A 226 19.40 11.40 9.50
N SER A 227 20.13 10.50 10.13
CA SER A 227 21.14 10.86 11.13
C SER A 227 22.48 10.19 10.85
N ILE A 228 23.54 10.88 11.20
CA ILE A 228 24.90 10.36 11.14
C ILE A 228 25.52 10.56 12.53
N PRO A 229 25.31 9.61 13.46
CA PRO A 229 25.72 9.77 14.86
C PRO A 229 27.24 9.83 15.06
N ASN A 230 28.01 9.35 14.09
CA ASN A 230 29.48 9.31 14.10
C ASN A 230 30.10 10.25 13.05
N PHE A 231 29.42 11.35 12.69
CA PHE A 231 29.86 12.27 11.64
C PHE A 231 31.23 12.88 11.90
N ASP A 232 31.48 13.33 13.12
CA ASP A 232 32.74 13.92 13.56
C ASP A 232 33.92 12.94 13.47
N TYR A 233 33.74 11.70 13.90
CA TYR A 233 34.73 10.64 13.77
C TYR A 233 35.01 10.32 12.30
N GLY A 234 33.99 10.19 11.48
CA GLY A 234 34.13 9.94 10.05
C GLY A 234 34.90 11.04 9.34
N MET A 235 34.67 12.29 9.69
CA MET A 235 35.35 13.44 9.07
C MET A 235 36.76 13.66 9.61
N ALA A 236 37.05 13.31 10.87
CA ALA A 236 38.34 13.50 11.51
C ALA A 236 39.50 12.84 10.75
N GLU A 237 39.28 11.64 10.22
CA GLU A 237 40.28 10.94 9.40
C GLU A 237 40.61 11.72 8.11
N GLY A 238 39.60 12.29 7.45
CA GLY A 238 39.74 13.14 6.28
C GLY A 238 40.57 14.39 6.57
N VAL A 239 40.37 15.00 7.74
CA VAL A 239 41.18 16.14 8.23
C VAL A 239 42.62 15.69 8.43
N ALA A 240 42.86 14.58 9.13
CA ALA A 240 44.20 14.06 9.40
C ALA A 240 44.97 13.74 8.11
N LYS A 241 44.34 13.03 7.15
CA LYS A 241 44.91 12.72 5.84
C LYS A 241 45.28 13.99 5.05
N THR A 242 44.43 15.02 5.12
CA THR A 242 44.67 16.29 4.43
C THR A 242 45.80 17.05 5.07
N PHE A 243 45.83 17.14 6.40
CA PHE A 243 46.90 17.80 7.14
C PHE A 243 48.25 17.14 6.85
N ALA A 244 48.34 15.82 6.88
CA ALA A 244 49.58 15.10 6.57
C ALA A 244 50.10 15.40 5.17
N LYS A 245 49.24 15.47 4.16
CA LYS A 245 49.59 15.82 2.77
C LYS A 245 50.09 17.27 2.65
N LEU A 246 49.41 18.20 3.28
CA LEU A 246 49.79 19.61 3.27
C LEU A 246 51.11 19.82 3.98
N TYR A 247 51.32 19.18 5.11
CA TYR A 247 52.58 19.23 5.85
C TYR A 247 53.76 18.69 5.02
N ALA A 248 53.59 17.49 4.44
CA ALA A 248 54.62 16.87 3.59
C ALA A 248 54.96 17.75 2.39
N ARG A 249 53.95 18.37 1.72
CA ARG A 249 54.17 19.30 0.62
C ARG A 249 54.95 20.53 1.06
N LYS A 250 54.57 21.15 2.17
CA LYS A 250 55.25 22.35 2.69
C LYS A 250 56.67 22.05 3.13
N LEU A 251 56.89 20.88 3.71
CA LEU A 251 58.26 20.46 4.06
C LEU A 251 59.11 20.28 2.80
N HIS A 252 58.57 19.67 1.75
CA HIS A 252 59.28 19.50 0.48
C HIS A 252 59.57 20.82 -0.25
N GLU A 253 58.64 21.78 -0.17
CA GLU A 253 58.83 23.12 -0.72
C GLU A 253 59.88 23.93 0.04
N ALA A 254 60.17 23.57 1.31
CA ALA A 254 61.11 24.26 2.19
C ALA A 254 62.55 23.70 2.14
N ILE A 255 62.77 22.52 1.56
CA ILE A 255 64.08 21.88 1.34
C ILE A 255 64.61 22.20 -0.08
#